data_72bb74bb5fa5bfe6cb5e918be98bf40a
#
_entry.id   72bb74bb5fa5bfe6cb5e918be98bf40a
#
_cell.length_a   1.000
_cell.length_b   1.000
_cell.length_c   1.000
_cell.angle_alpha   90.00
_cell.angle_beta   90.00
_cell.angle_gamma   90.00
#
_symmetry.space_group_name_H-M   'P 1'
#
loop_
_entity.id
_entity.type
_entity.pdbx_description
1 polymer ?
#
loop_
_entity_poly.entity_id
_entity_poly.type
_entity_poly.pdbx_seq_one_letter_code
_entity_poly.pdbx_strand_id
1 'polypeptide(L)'
;MAVCRACHSYKVKRLVITSSVAAVMEQRPENRPLTWTEEHWSDPEYQLTTSPYFLSKTLAEQAAWNYLKDLPDEDKFEMVTINPSLVIGKPLHTHDGFASGEIV
;
A
#
# COMPACT_ATOMS: atom_id res chain seq x y z
N MET A 1 6.09 -8.69 -4.57
CA MET A 1 5.98 -9.76 -5.61
C MET A 1 6.29 -11.16 -5.08
N ALA A 2 7.32 -11.37 -4.24
CA ALA A 2 7.63 -12.70 -3.69
C ALA A 2 6.44 -13.32 -2.92
N VAL A 3 5.78 -12.54 -2.08
CA VAL A 3 4.62 -12.99 -1.30
C VAL A 3 3.45 -13.42 -2.21
N CYS A 4 3.12 -12.62 -3.24
CA CYS A 4 2.05 -12.99 -4.18
C CYS A 4 2.36 -14.31 -4.92
N ARG A 5 3.62 -14.51 -5.34
CA ARG A 5 4.05 -15.77 -5.96
C ARG A 5 3.91 -16.95 -4.99
N ALA A 6 4.30 -16.78 -3.73
CA ALA A 6 4.13 -17.80 -2.71
C ALA A 6 2.64 -18.13 -2.48
N CYS A 7 1.78 -17.11 -2.36
CA CYS A 7 0.33 -17.32 -2.24
C CYS A 7 -0.25 -18.11 -3.41
N HIS A 8 0.14 -17.80 -4.63
CA HIS A 8 -0.26 -18.54 -5.82
C HIS A 8 0.26 -19.99 -5.78
N SER A 9 1.57 -20.18 -5.52
CA SER A 9 2.17 -21.53 -5.51
C SER A 9 1.58 -22.46 -4.45
N TYR A 10 1.27 -21.92 -3.27
CA TYR A 10 0.74 -22.68 -2.16
C TYR A 10 -0.80 -22.64 -2.05
N LYS A 11 -1.48 -22.11 -3.07
CA LYS A 11 -2.95 -22.05 -3.12
C LYS A 11 -3.55 -21.38 -1.88
N VAL A 12 -2.95 -20.29 -1.44
CA VAL A 12 -3.48 -19.49 -0.33
C VAL A 12 -4.81 -18.88 -0.75
N LYS A 13 -5.82 -18.98 0.11
CA LYS A 13 -7.17 -18.51 -0.20
C LYS A 13 -7.30 -16.99 -0.16
N ARG A 14 -6.62 -16.36 0.80
CA ARG A 14 -6.70 -14.90 1.01
C ARG A 14 -5.36 -14.34 1.45
N LEU A 15 -4.96 -13.25 0.82
CA LEU A 15 -3.81 -12.45 1.19
C LEU A 15 -4.27 -11.08 1.71
N VAL A 16 -3.81 -10.69 2.88
CA VAL A 16 -3.99 -9.33 3.42
C VAL A 16 -2.64 -8.64 3.42
N ILE A 17 -2.56 -7.50 2.73
CA ILE A 17 -1.33 -6.70 2.60
C ILE A 17 -1.47 -5.43 3.42
N THR A 18 -0.54 -5.18 4.33
CA THR A 18 -0.38 -3.86 4.93
C THR A 18 0.33 -2.95 3.95
N SER A 19 -0.44 -2.11 3.27
CA SER A 19 0.04 -1.08 2.36
C SER A 19 0.23 0.26 3.08
N SER A 20 -0.25 1.35 2.52
CA SER A 20 -0.19 2.69 3.10
C SER A 20 -1.22 3.60 2.45
N VAL A 21 -1.73 4.57 3.21
CA VAL A 21 -2.49 5.70 2.66
C VAL A 21 -1.72 6.46 1.57
N ALA A 22 -0.39 6.37 1.57
CA ALA A 22 0.47 6.91 0.51
C ALA A 22 0.15 6.33 -0.88
N ALA A 23 -0.44 5.15 -0.98
CA ALA A 23 -0.88 4.57 -2.24
C ALA A 23 -2.20 5.18 -2.77
N VAL A 24 -2.94 5.91 -1.92
CA VAL A 24 -4.31 6.40 -2.20
C VAL A 24 -4.37 7.93 -2.28
N MET A 25 -3.73 8.65 -1.36
CA MET A 25 -4.06 10.06 -1.06
C MET A 25 -3.08 11.10 -1.63
N GLU A 26 -2.04 10.69 -2.35
CA GLU A 26 -1.05 11.63 -2.89
C GLU A 26 -1.38 12.04 -4.33
N GLN A 27 -2.05 13.17 -4.45
CA GLN A 27 -2.42 13.78 -5.73
C GLN A 27 -1.94 15.24 -5.79
N ARG A 28 -1.76 15.74 -7.00
CA ARG A 28 -1.57 17.19 -7.22
C ARG A 28 -2.74 17.95 -6.59
N PRO A 29 -2.50 19.13 -5.97
CA PRO A 29 -3.55 19.87 -5.26
C PRO A 29 -4.84 20.06 -6.07
N GLU A 30 -4.69 20.36 -7.36
CA GLU A 30 -5.80 20.60 -8.29
C GLU A 30 -6.66 19.35 -8.60
N ASN A 31 -6.11 18.16 -8.36
CA ASN A 31 -6.77 16.87 -8.66
C ASN A 31 -7.29 16.16 -7.39
N ARG A 32 -7.18 16.79 -6.23
CA ARG A 32 -7.60 16.17 -4.96
C ARG A 32 -9.11 16.10 -4.87
N PRO A 33 -9.69 14.91 -4.61
CA PRO A 33 -11.11 14.78 -4.39
C PRO A 33 -11.51 15.38 -3.04
N LEU A 34 -12.81 15.72 -2.89
CA LEU A 34 -13.37 16.15 -1.60
C LEU A 34 -13.38 15.01 -0.57
N THR A 35 -13.55 13.79 -1.03
CA THR A 35 -13.57 12.58 -0.20
C THR A 35 -12.72 11.50 -0.86
N TRP A 36 -11.81 10.94 -0.09
CA TRP A 36 -10.99 9.82 -0.53
C TRP A 36 -11.71 8.49 -0.30
N THR A 37 -11.59 7.59 -1.24
CA THR A 37 -12.13 6.22 -1.17
C THR A 37 -11.06 5.22 -1.61
N GLU A 38 -11.31 3.94 -1.40
CA GLU A 38 -10.45 2.85 -1.84
C GLU A 38 -10.32 2.72 -3.37
N GLU A 39 -11.12 3.43 -4.15
CA GLU A 39 -11.04 3.46 -5.60
C GLU A 39 -9.98 4.45 -6.11
N HIS A 40 -9.53 5.34 -5.23
CA HIS A 40 -8.53 6.34 -5.60
C HIS A 40 -7.12 5.77 -5.55
N TRP A 41 -6.29 6.28 -6.44
CA TRP A 41 -4.86 6.01 -6.47
C TRP A 41 -4.08 7.31 -6.40
N SER A 42 -2.94 7.25 -5.72
CA SER A 42 -1.97 8.33 -5.76
C SER A 42 -1.36 8.48 -7.16
N ASP A 43 -0.91 9.70 -7.49
CA ASP A 43 -0.22 10.01 -8.75
C ASP A 43 1.28 9.69 -8.63
N PRO A 44 1.79 8.63 -9.30
CA PRO A 44 3.20 8.28 -9.22
C PRO A 44 4.13 9.36 -9.77
N GLU A 45 3.71 10.15 -10.79
CA GLU A 45 4.53 11.23 -11.34
C GLU A 45 4.68 12.36 -10.32
N TYR A 46 3.61 12.69 -9.61
CA TYR A 46 3.67 13.67 -8.53
C TYR A 46 4.54 13.15 -7.36
N GLN A 47 4.39 11.90 -6.97
CA GLN A 47 5.18 11.27 -5.91
C GLN A 47 6.67 11.20 -6.24
N LEU A 48 7.03 11.03 -7.50
CA LEU A 48 8.43 11.03 -7.94
C LEU A 48 9.13 12.35 -7.57
N THR A 49 8.39 13.45 -7.55
CA THR A 49 8.92 14.78 -7.19
C THR A 49 8.83 15.11 -5.70
N THR A 50 8.02 14.38 -4.93
CA THR A 50 7.72 14.70 -3.52
C THR A 50 8.36 13.73 -2.53
N SER A 51 8.20 12.41 -2.73
CA SER A 51 8.68 11.41 -1.79
C SER A 51 8.92 10.05 -2.44
N PRO A 52 10.18 9.59 -2.51
CA PRO A 52 10.49 8.22 -2.95
C PRO A 52 9.80 7.14 -2.12
N TYR A 53 9.59 7.38 -0.83
CA TYR A 53 8.86 6.45 0.04
C TYR A 53 7.40 6.29 -0.42
N PHE A 54 6.69 7.38 -0.65
CA PHE A 54 5.29 7.35 -1.09
C PHE A 54 5.15 6.66 -2.45
N LEU A 55 6.04 6.99 -3.38
CA LEU A 55 6.11 6.32 -4.68
C LEU A 55 6.31 4.81 -4.53
N SER A 56 7.23 4.39 -3.67
CA SER A 56 7.50 2.97 -3.45
C SER A 56 6.27 2.20 -2.96
N LYS A 57 5.46 2.81 -2.10
CA LYS A 57 4.22 2.22 -1.57
C LYS A 57 3.15 2.08 -2.65
N THR A 58 2.97 3.11 -3.46
CA THR A 58 2.03 3.08 -4.60
C THR A 58 2.41 1.98 -5.59
N LEU A 59 3.66 1.96 -6.03
CA LEU A 59 4.14 0.96 -6.99
C LEU A 59 4.08 -0.47 -6.44
N ALA A 60 4.35 -0.66 -5.14
CA ALA A 60 4.28 -1.98 -4.51
C ALA A 60 2.84 -2.51 -4.48
N GLU A 61 1.86 -1.69 -4.13
CA GLU A 61 0.46 -2.09 -4.10
C GLU A 61 -0.07 -2.34 -5.52
N GLN A 62 0.21 -1.45 -6.46
CA GLN A 62 -0.16 -1.64 -7.88
C GLN A 62 0.43 -2.93 -8.46
N ALA A 63 1.68 -3.25 -8.13
CA ALA A 63 2.31 -4.48 -8.57
C ALA A 63 1.61 -5.74 -8.02
N ALA A 64 1.10 -5.70 -6.78
CA ALA A 64 0.36 -6.80 -6.20
C ALA A 64 -1.00 -7.01 -6.90
N TRP A 65 -1.75 -5.92 -7.13
CA TRP A 65 -3.02 -5.97 -7.84
C TRP A 65 -2.86 -6.42 -9.30
N ASN A 66 -1.83 -5.93 -9.99
CA ASN A 66 -1.54 -6.34 -11.37
C ASN A 66 -1.18 -7.83 -11.43
N TYR A 67 -0.37 -8.33 -10.48
CA TYR A 67 -0.05 -9.75 -10.41
C TYR A 67 -1.32 -10.62 -10.30
N LEU A 68 -2.25 -10.24 -9.42
CA LEU A 68 -3.51 -10.97 -9.24
C LEU A 68 -4.38 -10.90 -10.50
N LYS A 69 -4.44 -9.74 -11.15
CA LYS A 69 -5.21 -9.51 -12.36
C LYS A 69 -4.74 -10.39 -13.53
N ASP A 70 -3.43 -10.60 -13.63
CA ASP A 70 -2.79 -11.35 -14.71
C ASP A 70 -2.87 -12.88 -14.52
N LEU A 71 -3.30 -13.35 -13.34
CA LEU A 71 -3.52 -14.77 -13.09
C LEU A 71 -4.78 -15.29 -13.81
N PRO A 72 -4.77 -16.56 -14.30
CA PRO A 72 -5.99 -17.25 -14.69
C PRO A 72 -7.03 -17.25 -13.56
N ASP A 73 -8.33 -17.23 -13.88
CA ASP A 73 -9.39 -17.12 -12.87
C ASP A 73 -9.35 -18.26 -11.84
N GLU A 74 -8.99 -19.47 -12.27
CA GLU A 74 -8.84 -20.64 -11.40
C GLU A 74 -7.67 -20.55 -10.40
N ASP A 75 -6.71 -19.69 -10.68
CA ASP A 75 -5.53 -19.46 -9.83
C ASP A 75 -5.62 -18.20 -8.97
N LYS A 76 -6.65 -17.39 -9.18
CA LYS A 76 -6.86 -16.17 -8.38
C LYS A 76 -7.17 -16.52 -6.93
N PHE A 77 -6.61 -15.72 -6.05
CA PHE A 77 -6.91 -15.73 -4.61
C PHE A 77 -7.49 -14.38 -4.20
N GLU A 78 -8.19 -14.34 -3.07
CA GLU A 78 -8.68 -13.08 -2.53
C GLU A 78 -7.52 -12.21 -2.05
N MET A 79 -7.55 -10.93 -2.37
CA MET A 79 -6.57 -9.97 -1.86
C MET A 79 -7.27 -8.75 -1.29
N VAL A 80 -6.79 -8.30 -0.14
CA VAL A 80 -7.25 -7.09 0.54
C VAL A 80 -6.02 -6.29 0.93
N THR A 81 -6.07 -4.98 0.73
CA THR A 81 -5.05 -4.05 1.24
C THR A 81 -5.60 -3.27 2.44
N ILE A 82 -4.77 -3.10 3.45
CA ILE A 82 -5.01 -2.18 4.56
C ILE A 82 -4.06 -1.01 4.37
N ASN A 83 -4.59 0.20 4.28
CA ASN A 83 -3.86 1.42 3.98
C ASN A 83 -3.77 2.34 5.21
N PRO A 84 -2.91 2.04 6.21
CA PRO A 84 -2.76 2.87 7.38
C PRO A 84 -2.26 4.26 7.03
N SER A 85 -2.76 5.25 7.76
CA SER A 85 -2.18 6.59 7.83
C SER A 85 -1.09 6.63 8.90
N LEU A 86 -0.90 7.76 9.54
CA LEU A 86 0.04 7.91 10.63
C LEU A 86 -0.37 7.04 11.82
N VAL A 87 0.51 6.13 12.22
CA VAL A 87 0.29 5.27 13.39
C VAL A 87 0.84 6.01 14.60
N ILE A 88 -0.02 6.28 15.59
CA ILE A 88 0.33 6.98 16.83
C ILE A 88 0.06 6.08 18.03
N GLY A 89 0.83 6.25 19.09
CA GLY A 89 0.66 5.53 20.33
C GLY A 89 2.00 5.28 21.03
N LYS A 90 1.93 4.91 22.33
CA LYS A 90 3.12 4.60 23.11
C LYS A 90 3.80 3.34 22.55
N PRO A 91 5.08 3.41 22.16
CA PRO A 91 5.80 2.22 21.70
C PRO A 91 6.01 1.23 22.86
N LEU A 92 5.92 -0.07 22.57
CA LEU A 92 6.19 -1.12 23.55
C LEU A 92 7.70 -1.29 23.81
N HIS A 93 8.52 -0.85 22.86
CA HIS A 93 9.98 -0.89 22.97
C HIS A 93 10.55 0.47 22.57
N THR A 94 11.60 0.88 23.26
CA THR A 94 12.41 2.05 22.88
C THR A 94 13.44 1.60 21.86
N HIS A 95 13.17 1.85 20.59
CA HIS A 95 14.13 1.66 19.50
C HIS A 95 14.35 3.00 18.80
N ASP A 96 15.59 3.38 18.63
CA ASP A 96 15.94 4.51 17.79
C ASP A 96 15.48 4.24 16.35
N GLY A 97 14.74 5.16 15.75
CA GLY A 97 14.31 5.09 14.35
C GLY A 97 12.84 4.74 14.07
N PHE A 98 11.97 4.75 15.09
CA PHE A 98 10.53 4.73 14.84
C PHE A 98 10.03 6.11 14.44
N ALA A 99 9.70 6.31 13.17
CA ALA A 99 9.13 7.57 12.68
C ALA A 99 7.85 7.97 13.44
N SER A 100 7.05 7.00 13.89
CA SER A 100 5.84 7.22 14.68
C SER A 100 6.13 7.49 16.16
N GLY A 101 7.30 7.11 16.68
CA GLY A 101 7.71 7.34 18.07
C GLY A 101 8.19 8.76 18.35
N GLU A 102 8.53 9.51 17.30
CA GLU A 102 8.96 10.91 17.42
C GLU A 102 7.78 11.90 17.57
N ILE A 103 6.54 11.41 17.42
CA ILE A 103 5.32 12.24 17.38
C ILE A 103 4.58 12.20 18.72
N VAL A 104 5.03 11.43 19.70
CA VAL A 104 4.38 11.26 21.02
C VAL A 104 5.17 11.96 22.09
#